data_7c09ff913a4d3cfd8eb392f168468d33
#
_entry.id   7c09ff913a4d3cfd8eb392f168468d33
#
_cell.length_a   1.000
_cell.length_b   1.000
_cell.length_c   1.000
_cell.angle_alpha   90.00
_cell.angle_beta   90.00
_cell.angle_gamma   90.00
#
_symmetry.space_group_name_H-M   'P 1'
#
loop_
_entity.id
_entity.type
_entity.pdbx_description
1 polymer ?
#
loop_
_entity_poly.entity_id
_entity_poly.type
_entity_poly.pdbx_seq_one_letter_code
_entity_poly.pdbx_strand_id
1 'polypeptide(L)'
;MSEPLSDSALDQLFRTARTYNGYVDRPVSEEQLRAIWDLMKFGPTSANSLPARVVWCVSDAAKAKLAALAMPANGEKILKAPVTAIVAMDHQFFEHLPDLFPHTDARSWFVGNEALAQTTAFRNSSLQGAYFILAARALGLDTGPMSGFDNAAVDAAFFADTPQVKSNFISTLGYGDPASIFERSPRPDFGRFNRID
;
A
#
# COMPACT_ATOMS: atom_id res chain seq x y z
N MET A 1 -24.08 -15.89 8.73
CA MET A 1 -22.71 -15.78 9.30
C MET A 1 -21.73 -16.15 8.20
N SER A 2 -20.57 -15.46 8.12
CA SER A 2 -19.56 -15.79 7.12
C SER A 2 -18.85 -17.07 7.51
N GLU A 3 -18.60 -17.94 6.54
CA GLU A 3 -17.76 -19.13 6.73
C GLU A 3 -16.27 -18.74 6.67
N PRO A 4 -15.38 -19.45 7.38
CA PRO A 4 -13.95 -19.27 7.24
C PRO A 4 -13.50 -19.47 5.78
N LEU A 5 -12.47 -18.74 5.36
CA LEU A 5 -11.84 -19.00 4.05
C LEU A 5 -11.21 -20.39 4.04
N SER A 6 -11.14 -20.98 2.84
CA SER A 6 -10.44 -22.26 2.65
C SER A 6 -8.96 -22.15 3.02
N ASP A 7 -8.32 -23.26 3.38
CA ASP A 7 -6.89 -23.30 3.67
C ASP A 7 -6.05 -22.80 2.50
N SER A 8 -6.43 -23.12 1.26
CA SER A 8 -5.72 -22.63 0.08
C SER A 8 -5.80 -21.11 -0.06
N ALA A 9 -6.94 -20.49 0.27
CA ALA A 9 -7.07 -19.03 0.28
C ALA A 9 -6.22 -18.40 1.39
N LEU A 10 -6.21 -18.99 2.59
CA LEU A 10 -5.37 -18.55 3.70
C LEU A 10 -3.87 -18.69 3.39
N ASP A 11 -3.47 -19.73 2.68
CA ASP A 11 -2.11 -19.93 2.19
C ASP A 11 -1.72 -18.81 1.21
N GLN A 12 -2.54 -18.56 0.21
CA GLN A 12 -2.30 -17.52 -0.81
C GLN A 12 -2.20 -16.13 -0.18
N LEU A 13 -3.07 -15.80 0.77
CA LEU A 13 -3.09 -14.48 1.39
C LEU A 13 -1.98 -14.28 2.43
N PHE A 14 -1.62 -15.33 3.19
CA PHE A 14 -0.78 -15.21 4.39
C PHE A 14 0.34 -16.23 4.48
N ARG A 15 0.03 -17.55 4.57
CA ARG A 15 0.98 -18.56 5.04
C ARG A 15 2.09 -18.87 4.04
N THR A 16 1.78 -18.95 2.75
CA THR A 16 2.77 -19.17 1.68
C THR A 16 3.17 -17.90 0.95
N ALA A 17 2.41 -16.80 1.12
CA ALA A 17 2.72 -15.52 0.50
C ALA A 17 4.12 -15.00 0.88
N ARG A 18 4.79 -14.37 -0.08
CA ARG A 18 6.16 -13.85 0.07
C ARG A 18 6.26 -12.39 -0.37
N THR A 19 7.30 -11.72 0.10
CA THR A 19 7.78 -10.45 -0.48
C THR A 19 8.80 -10.78 -1.56
N TYR A 20 8.57 -10.30 -2.77
CA TYR A 20 9.42 -10.59 -3.92
C TYR A 20 10.41 -9.46 -4.19
N ASN A 21 11.61 -9.83 -4.66
CA ASN A 21 12.67 -8.91 -5.06
C ASN A 21 12.86 -8.86 -6.58
N GLY A 22 12.23 -9.78 -7.32
CA GLY A 22 12.20 -9.87 -8.77
C GLY A 22 10.88 -10.44 -9.26
N TYR A 23 10.61 -10.25 -10.53
CA TYR A 23 9.34 -10.61 -11.18
C TYR A 23 9.64 -11.27 -12.51
N VAL A 24 8.77 -12.18 -12.92
CA VAL A 24 8.80 -12.75 -14.28
C VAL A 24 8.36 -11.69 -15.29
N ASP A 25 8.79 -11.83 -16.53
CA ASP A 25 8.41 -10.93 -17.63
C ASP A 25 6.95 -11.17 -18.05
N ARG A 26 6.05 -10.62 -17.25
CA ARG A 26 4.61 -10.65 -17.48
C ARG A 26 4.01 -9.32 -17.07
N PRO A 27 3.32 -8.61 -17.98
CA PRO A 27 2.73 -7.31 -17.66
C PRO A 27 1.58 -7.43 -16.66
N VAL A 28 1.35 -6.34 -15.93
CA VAL A 28 0.15 -6.13 -15.11
C VAL A 28 -0.73 -5.12 -15.84
N SER A 29 -1.97 -5.49 -16.10
CA SER A 29 -2.89 -4.65 -16.87
C SER A 29 -3.54 -3.56 -16.00
N GLU A 30 -4.07 -2.52 -16.65
CA GLU A 30 -4.81 -1.46 -15.94
C GLU A 30 -6.06 -2.02 -15.25
N GLU A 31 -6.73 -3.00 -15.84
CA GLU A 31 -7.89 -3.68 -15.23
C GLU A 31 -7.51 -4.36 -13.92
N GLN A 32 -6.31 -4.95 -13.83
CA GLN A 32 -5.83 -5.54 -12.59
C GLN A 32 -5.54 -4.48 -11.52
N LEU A 33 -4.98 -3.32 -11.90
CA LEU A 33 -4.76 -2.22 -10.97
C LEU A 33 -6.10 -1.67 -10.44
N ARG A 34 -7.11 -1.54 -11.31
CA ARG A 34 -8.47 -1.16 -10.92
C ARG A 34 -9.12 -2.20 -10.00
N ALA A 35 -8.96 -3.49 -10.30
CA ALA A 35 -9.48 -4.56 -9.46
C ALA A 35 -8.83 -4.59 -8.06
N ILE A 36 -7.53 -4.27 -7.94
CA ILE A 36 -6.89 -4.09 -6.62
C ILE A 36 -7.57 -2.96 -5.84
N TRP A 37 -7.79 -1.80 -6.50
CA TRP A 37 -8.49 -0.68 -5.86
C TRP A 37 -9.90 -1.06 -5.43
N ASP A 38 -10.63 -1.75 -6.29
CA ASP A 38 -12.01 -2.16 -6.03
C ASP A 38 -12.15 -3.10 -4.83
N LEU A 39 -11.13 -3.85 -4.50
CA LEU A 39 -11.07 -4.66 -3.28
C LEU A 39 -10.58 -3.84 -2.08
N MET A 40 -9.46 -3.12 -2.22
CA MET A 40 -8.83 -2.44 -1.08
C MET A 40 -9.70 -1.30 -0.51
N LYS A 41 -10.54 -0.66 -1.32
CA LYS A 41 -11.44 0.41 -0.87
C LYS A 41 -12.49 -0.04 0.14
N PHE A 42 -12.79 -1.35 0.23
CA PHE A 42 -13.73 -1.91 1.21
C PHE A 42 -13.09 -2.19 2.58
N GLY A 43 -11.76 -2.11 2.68
CA GLY A 43 -11.08 -2.26 3.96
C GLY A 43 -11.44 -1.10 4.91
N PRO A 44 -11.76 -1.37 6.20
CA PRO A 44 -12.22 -0.35 7.13
C PRO A 44 -11.13 0.68 7.43
N THR A 45 -11.55 1.95 7.53
CA THR A 45 -10.75 3.07 8.03
C THR A 45 -11.55 3.87 9.05
N SER A 46 -10.87 4.59 9.93
CA SER A 46 -11.52 5.45 10.93
C SER A 46 -12.45 6.45 10.25
N ALA A 47 -13.71 6.50 10.66
CA ALA A 47 -14.76 7.35 10.05
C ALA A 47 -14.83 7.23 8.51
N ASN A 48 -14.55 6.05 7.97
CA ASN A 48 -14.50 5.81 6.52
C ASN A 48 -13.62 6.84 5.77
N SER A 49 -12.52 7.26 6.37
CA SER A 49 -11.71 8.41 5.94
C SER A 49 -10.92 8.20 4.65
N LEU A 50 -10.58 6.96 4.30
CA LEU A 50 -9.90 6.56 3.07
C LEU A 50 -8.76 7.54 2.66
N PRO A 51 -7.77 7.82 3.52
CA PRO A 51 -6.75 8.83 3.25
C PRO A 51 -5.72 8.40 2.21
N ALA A 52 -5.65 7.14 1.82
CA ALA A 52 -4.66 6.68 0.85
C ALA A 52 -4.87 7.32 -0.52
N ARG A 53 -3.75 7.72 -1.13
CA ARG A 53 -3.63 8.10 -2.54
C ARG A 53 -2.59 7.19 -3.16
N VAL A 54 -2.90 6.60 -4.30
CA VAL A 54 -2.01 5.63 -4.95
C VAL A 54 -1.59 6.13 -6.33
N VAL A 55 -0.28 6.21 -6.55
CA VAL A 55 0.28 6.46 -7.88
C VAL A 55 0.87 5.15 -8.39
N TRP A 56 0.42 4.72 -9.56
CA TRP A 56 0.89 3.52 -10.24
C TRP A 56 1.96 3.89 -11.26
N CYS A 57 3.23 3.62 -10.96
CA CYS A 57 4.35 3.79 -11.87
C CYS A 57 4.42 2.59 -12.82
N VAL A 58 3.83 2.70 -14.00
CA VAL A 58 3.77 1.65 -15.03
C VAL A 58 4.80 1.90 -16.13
N SER A 59 4.95 3.16 -16.60
CA SER A 59 5.90 3.48 -17.65
C SER A 59 7.34 3.44 -17.15
N ASP A 60 8.28 3.10 -18.05
CA ASP A 60 9.70 3.09 -17.72
C ASP A 60 10.19 4.45 -17.24
N ALA A 61 9.66 5.54 -17.78
CA ALA A 61 9.97 6.90 -17.33
C ALA A 61 9.54 7.14 -15.88
N ALA A 62 8.32 6.71 -15.48
CA ALA A 62 7.83 6.84 -14.11
C ALA A 62 8.62 5.95 -13.14
N LYS A 63 8.95 4.71 -13.55
CA LYS A 63 9.79 3.81 -12.75
C LYS A 63 11.21 4.36 -12.58
N ALA A 64 11.83 4.86 -13.64
CA ALA A 64 13.16 5.46 -13.57
C ALA A 64 13.17 6.71 -12.66
N LYS A 65 12.15 7.57 -12.77
CA LYS A 65 11.97 8.74 -11.90
C LYS A 65 11.90 8.33 -10.42
N LEU A 66 11.12 7.30 -10.08
CA LEU A 66 10.99 6.81 -8.71
C LEU A 66 12.26 6.10 -8.23
N ALA A 67 12.88 5.28 -9.08
CA ALA A 67 14.10 4.54 -8.74
C ALA A 67 15.27 5.45 -8.37
N ALA A 68 15.39 6.61 -9.04
CA ALA A 68 16.42 7.60 -8.73
C ALA A 68 16.26 8.25 -7.34
N LEU A 69 15.09 8.15 -6.72
CA LEU A 69 14.76 8.69 -5.40
C LEU A 69 14.75 7.62 -4.30
N ALA A 70 15.04 6.37 -4.65
CA ALA A 70 15.09 5.25 -3.73
C ALA A 70 16.54 4.86 -3.39
N MET A 71 16.71 4.14 -2.28
CA MET A 71 17.99 3.49 -1.99
C MET A 71 18.40 2.57 -3.16
N PRO A 72 19.68 2.46 -3.50
CA PRO A 72 20.15 1.75 -4.72
C PRO A 72 19.52 0.36 -4.91
N ALA A 73 19.51 -0.48 -3.87
CA ALA A 73 18.95 -1.82 -3.94
C ALA A 73 17.40 -1.82 -4.17
N ASN A 74 16.70 -0.79 -3.71
CA ASN A 74 15.27 -0.63 -3.97
C ASN A 74 15.03 -0.07 -5.37
N GLY A 75 15.89 0.86 -5.83
CA GLY A 75 15.85 1.38 -7.19
C GLY A 75 15.95 0.28 -8.24
N GLU A 76 16.86 -0.69 -8.04
CA GLU A 76 16.98 -1.85 -8.92
C GLU A 76 15.70 -2.70 -8.98
N LYS A 77 15.02 -2.90 -7.84
CA LYS A 77 13.74 -3.63 -7.79
C LYS A 77 12.64 -2.89 -8.52
N ILE A 78 12.57 -1.56 -8.36
CA ILE A 78 11.60 -0.69 -9.04
C ILE A 78 11.76 -0.81 -10.55
N LEU A 79 12.98 -0.76 -11.08
CA LEU A 79 13.24 -0.85 -12.51
C LEU A 79 12.87 -2.20 -13.11
N LYS A 80 13.03 -3.29 -12.35
CA LYS A 80 12.72 -4.66 -12.78
C LYS A 80 11.25 -5.05 -12.64
N ALA A 81 10.48 -4.36 -11.82
CA ALA A 81 9.07 -4.69 -11.60
C ALA A 81 8.20 -4.20 -12.77
N PRO A 82 7.14 -4.95 -13.12
CA PRO A 82 6.15 -4.49 -14.10
C PRO A 82 5.49 -3.17 -13.68
N VAL A 83 5.18 -3.03 -12.38
CA VAL A 83 4.57 -1.84 -11.78
C VAL A 83 5.20 -1.57 -10.43
N THR A 84 5.27 -0.29 -10.05
CA THR A 84 5.53 0.11 -8.66
C THR A 84 4.45 1.08 -8.20
N ALA A 85 3.80 0.77 -7.08
CA ALA A 85 2.82 1.64 -6.45
C ALA A 85 3.51 2.55 -5.43
N ILE A 86 3.22 3.86 -5.48
CA ILE A 86 3.49 4.79 -4.37
C ILE A 86 2.20 4.86 -3.56
N VAL A 87 2.21 4.33 -2.35
CA VAL A 87 1.11 4.48 -1.41
C VAL A 87 1.39 5.74 -0.59
N ALA A 88 0.56 6.74 -0.79
CA ALA A 88 0.65 8.03 -0.12
C ALA A 88 -0.54 8.23 0.82
N MET A 89 -0.48 9.30 1.60
CA MET A 89 -1.51 9.71 2.55
C MET A 89 -1.88 11.18 2.32
N ASP A 90 -3.16 11.46 2.24
CA ASP A 90 -3.71 12.80 2.14
C ASP A 90 -3.96 13.35 3.55
N HIS A 91 -3.22 14.38 3.94
CA HIS A 91 -3.39 15.03 5.25
C HIS A 91 -4.68 15.85 5.34
N GLN A 92 -5.32 16.14 4.19
CA GLN A 92 -6.61 16.81 4.11
C GLN A 92 -7.77 15.85 3.74
N PHE A 93 -7.60 14.54 4.00
CA PHE A 93 -8.64 13.52 3.77
C PHE A 93 -10.00 13.94 4.33
N PHE A 94 -10.02 14.73 5.39
CA PHE A 94 -11.23 15.16 6.06
C PHE A 94 -12.13 16.06 5.21
N GLU A 95 -11.61 16.64 4.13
CA GLU A 95 -12.42 17.38 3.17
C GLU A 95 -13.40 16.47 2.40
N HIS A 96 -13.16 15.16 2.37
CA HIS A 96 -14.04 14.17 1.77
C HIS A 96 -15.05 13.55 2.75
N LEU A 97 -14.93 13.82 4.07
CA LEU A 97 -15.81 13.21 5.07
C LEU A 97 -17.30 13.58 4.91
N PRO A 98 -17.68 14.78 4.42
CA PRO A 98 -19.09 15.06 4.13
C PRO A 98 -19.74 14.05 3.19
N ASP A 99 -18.98 13.49 2.24
CA ASP A 99 -19.46 12.48 1.30
C ASP A 99 -19.23 11.05 1.83
N LEU A 100 -18.07 10.79 2.45
CA LEU A 100 -17.65 9.45 2.85
C LEU A 100 -18.23 9.02 4.21
N PHE A 101 -18.58 9.98 5.08
CA PHE A 101 -19.16 9.75 6.40
C PHE A 101 -20.25 10.77 6.72
N PRO A 102 -21.39 10.74 6.02
CA PRO A 102 -22.43 11.78 6.06
C PRO A 102 -23.30 11.78 7.33
N HIS A 103 -23.04 10.86 8.27
CA HIS A 103 -23.86 10.68 9.48
C HIS A 103 -23.71 11.80 10.51
N THR A 104 -22.60 12.54 10.45
CA THR A 104 -22.27 13.64 11.37
C THR A 104 -21.21 14.53 10.73
N ASP A 105 -21.03 15.75 11.27
CA ASP A 105 -19.94 16.65 10.86
C ASP A 105 -18.57 16.15 11.37
N ALA A 106 -18.12 15.04 10.81
CA ALA A 106 -16.80 14.47 11.15
C ALA A 106 -15.63 15.32 10.61
N ARG A 107 -15.86 16.18 9.60
CA ARG A 107 -14.83 17.10 9.10
C ARG A 107 -14.37 18.04 10.21
N SER A 108 -15.25 18.55 11.03
CA SER A 108 -14.94 19.47 12.12
C SER A 108 -13.97 18.89 13.16
N TRP A 109 -13.85 17.57 13.28
CA TRP A 109 -12.92 16.93 14.22
C TRP A 109 -11.47 17.17 13.86
N PHE A 110 -11.16 17.43 12.59
CA PHE A 110 -9.81 17.54 12.06
C PHE A 110 -9.41 18.96 11.66
N VAL A 111 -10.37 19.82 11.36
CA VAL A 111 -10.11 21.23 10.99
C VAL A 111 -9.40 21.94 12.12
N GLY A 112 -8.21 22.52 11.81
CA GLY A 112 -7.37 23.21 12.79
C GLY A 112 -6.59 22.28 13.73
N ASN A 113 -6.65 20.96 13.54
CA ASN A 113 -5.89 19.98 14.31
C ASN A 113 -4.99 19.13 13.39
N GLU A 114 -3.92 19.73 12.90
CA GLU A 114 -3.00 19.10 11.96
C GLU A 114 -2.37 17.82 12.51
N ALA A 115 -1.99 17.79 13.78
CA ALA A 115 -1.36 16.62 14.41
C ALA A 115 -2.32 15.40 14.41
N LEU A 116 -3.60 15.62 14.70
CA LEU A 116 -4.62 14.58 14.64
C LEU A 116 -4.85 14.13 13.18
N ALA A 117 -4.93 15.07 12.24
CA ALA A 117 -5.12 14.76 10.83
C ALA A 117 -3.95 13.94 10.28
N GLN A 118 -2.70 14.34 10.53
CA GLN A 118 -1.51 13.60 10.10
C GLN A 118 -1.45 12.20 10.70
N THR A 119 -1.67 12.07 12.03
CA THR A 119 -1.66 10.76 12.70
C THR A 119 -2.75 9.83 12.14
N THR A 120 -3.95 10.38 11.88
CA THR A 120 -5.07 9.63 11.32
C THR A 120 -4.79 9.23 9.87
N ALA A 121 -4.26 10.14 9.06
CA ALA A 121 -3.88 9.86 7.68
C ALA A 121 -2.81 8.75 7.61
N PHE A 122 -1.76 8.86 8.40
CA PHE A 122 -0.69 7.84 8.44
C PHE A 122 -1.21 6.46 8.86
N ARG A 123 -1.97 6.38 9.97
CA ARG A 123 -2.53 5.12 10.47
C ARG A 123 -3.44 4.45 9.43
N ASN A 124 -4.35 5.22 8.85
CA ASN A 124 -5.35 4.65 7.96
C ASN A 124 -4.82 4.41 6.54
N SER A 125 -3.87 5.20 6.02
CA SER A 125 -3.18 4.87 4.77
C SER A 125 -2.32 3.62 4.90
N SER A 126 -1.73 3.37 6.08
CA SER A 126 -0.99 2.13 6.35
C SER A 126 -1.91 0.91 6.40
N LEU A 127 -3.12 1.04 6.97
CA LEU A 127 -4.16 0.01 6.87
C LEU A 127 -4.56 -0.25 5.42
N GLN A 128 -4.84 0.80 4.64
CA GLN A 128 -5.15 0.66 3.22
C GLN A 128 -4.00 0.05 2.42
N GLY A 129 -2.76 0.35 2.78
CA GLY A 129 -1.58 -0.30 2.22
C GLY A 129 -1.53 -1.81 2.51
N ALA A 130 -1.96 -2.24 3.70
CA ALA A 130 -2.12 -3.67 4.00
C ALA A 130 -3.25 -4.30 3.17
N TYR A 131 -4.38 -3.59 2.99
CA TYR A 131 -5.47 -4.05 2.11
C TYR A 131 -5.01 -4.15 0.65
N PHE A 132 -4.20 -3.20 0.16
CA PHE A 132 -3.55 -3.30 -1.15
C PHE A 132 -2.75 -4.58 -1.31
N ILE A 133 -1.90 -4.93 -0.33
CA ILE A 133 -1.09 -6.16 -0.36
C ILE A 133 -1.99 -7.40 -0.43
N LEU A 134 -3.04 -7.45 0.39
CA LEU A 134 -3.97 -8.57 0.43
C LEU A 134 -4.82 -8.65 -0.86
N ALA A 135 -5.27 -7.51 -1.39
CA ALA A 135 -6.01 -7.46 -2.65
C ALA A 135 -5.16 -7.93 -3.83
N ALA A 136 -3.90 -7.50 -3.92
CA ALA A 136 -2.97 -7.98 -4.94
C ALA A 136 -2.80 -9.50 -4.88
N ARG A 137 -2.57 -10.06 -3.69
CA ARG A 137 -2.46 -11.50 -3.46
C ARG A 137 -3.74 -12.26 -3.81
N ALA A 138 -4.90 -11.72 -3.44
CA ALA A 138 -6.20 -12.32 -3.79
C ALA A 138 -6.40 -12.41 -5.31
N LEU A 139 -5.82 -11.49 -6.07
CA LEU A 139 -5.85 -11.46 -7.53
C LEU A 139 -4.68 -12.21 -8.20
N GLY A 140 -3.88 -12.94 -7.41
CA GLY A 140 -2.76 -13.74 -7.92
C GLY A 140 -1.53 -12.91 -8.32
N LEU A 141 -1.39 -11.72 -7.75
CA LEU A 141 -0.24 -10.85 -7.91
C LEU A 141 0.60 -10.84 -6.63
N ASP A 142 1.89 -10.59 -6.77
CA ASP A 142 2.83 -10.51 -5.68
C ASP A 142 3.32 -9.06 -5.48
N THR A 143 3.74 -8.77 -4.24
CA THR A 143 4.15 -7.44 -3.83
C THR A 143 5.54 -7.45 -3.20
N GLY A 144 6.22 -6.30 -3.31
CA GLY A 144 7.50 -6.04 -2.64
C GLY A 144 7.48 -4.68 -1.92
N PRO A 145 6.81 -4.55 -0.75
CA PRO A 145 6.75 -3.29 -0.03
C PRO A 145 8.12 -2.86 0.50
N MET A 146 8.41 -1.56 0.40
CA MET A 146 9.69 -0.93 0.74
C MET A 146 9.46 0.45 1.34
N SER A 147 10.32 0.85 2.28
CA SER A 147 10.35 2.20 2.88
C SER A 147 11.70 2.91 2.69
N GLY A 148 12.66 2.27 2.02
CA GLY A 148 13.99 2.85 1.76
C GLY A 148 13.98 3.75 0.53
N PHE A 149 13.45 4.97 0.66
CA PHE A 149 13.46 6.03 -0.35
C PHE A 149 13.43 7.40 0.34
N ASP A 150 13.69 8.47 -0.42
CA ASP A 150 13.59 9.84 0.05
C ASP A 150 12.14 10.33 -0.08
N ASN A 151 11.40 10.35 1.03
CA ASN A 151 10.01 10.79 1.05
C ASN A 151 9.85 12.23 0.53
N ALA A 152 10.70 13.17 0.94
CA ALA A 152 10.59 14.57 0.53
C ALA A 152 10.80 14.73 -0.99
N ALA A 153 11.77 14.01 -1.54
CA ALA A 153 12.03 14.03 -2.97
C ALA A 153 10.91 13.35 -3.77
N VAL A 154 10.35 12.25 -3.28
CA VAL A 154 9.18 11.60 -3.90
C VAL A 154 7.96 12.51 -3.85
N ASP A 155 7.70 13.17 -2.72
CA ASP A 155 6.59 14.13 -2.59
C ASP A 155 6.74 15.28 -3.60
N ALA A 156 7.93 15.87 -3.70
CA ALA A 156 8.21 16.93 -4.66
C ALA A 156 8.07 16.46 -6.13
N ALA A 157 8.43 15.21 -6.41
CA ALA A 157 8.43 14.67 -7.76
C ALA A 157 7.04 14.21 -8.24
N PHE A 158 6.20 13.67 -7.35
CA PHE A 158 4.94 13.01 -7.72
C PHE A 158 3.69 13.72 -7.18
N PHE A 159 3.82 14.61 -6.20
CA PHE A 159 2.71 15.29 -5.54
C PHE A 159 2.89 16.81 -5.44
N ALA A 160 3.68 17.40 -6.35
CA ALA A 160 3.92 18.85 -6.36
C ALA A 160 2.63 19.69 -6.42
N ASP A 161 1.64 19.22 -7.19
CA ASP A 161 0.34 19.89 -7.35
C ASP A 161 -0.66 19.59 -6.21
N THR A 162 -0.31 18.68 -5.31
CA THR A 162 -1.12 18.28 -4.16
C THR A 162 -0.25 18.20 -2.90
N PRO A 163 0.24 19.34 -2.39
CA PRO A 163 1.26 19.39 -1.33
C PRO A 163 0.80 18.78 0.01
N GLN A 164 -0.51 18.61 0.22
CA GLN A 164 -1.09 17.90 1.37
C GLN A 164 -0.94 16.38 1.29
N VAL A 165 -0.62 15.82 0.10
CA VAL A 165 -0.39 14.40 -0.08
C VAL A 165 1.08 14.08 0.18
N LYS A 166 1.34 13.11 1.05
CA LYS A 166 2.68 12.69 1.46
C LYS A 166 2.86 11.19 1.24
N SER A 167 4.03 10.81 0.73
CA SER A 167 4.37 9.41 0.53
C SER A 167 4.48 8.68 1.88
N ASN A 168 3.90 7.48 1.97
CA ASN A 168 3.97 6.60 3.14
C ASN A 168 5.01 5.49 2.88
N PHE A 169 4.73 4.63 1.91
CA PHE A 169 5.67 3.59 1.45
C PHE A 169 5.46 3.32 -0.04
N ILE A 170 6.38 2.58 -0.63
CA ILE A 170 6.28 2.12 -2.02
C ILE A 170 6.21 0.60 -2.07
N SER A 171 5.63 0.04 -3.12
CA SER A 171 5.60 -1.41 -3.33
C SER A 171 5.72 -1.75 -4.80
N THR A 172 6.68 -2.60 -5.13
CA THR A 172 6.67 -3.27 -6.43
C THR A 172 5.48 -4.23 -6.51
N LEU A 173 5.00 -4.50 -7.72
CA LEU A 173 3.83 -5.31 -8.00
C LEU A 173 4.04 -6.06 -9.32
N GLY A 174 3.71 -7.35 -9.34
CA GLY A 174 3.80 -8.18 -10.53
C GLY A 174 3.59 -9.65 -10.22
N TYR A 175 4.07 -10.51 -11.10
CA TYR A 175 4.12 -11.96 -10.88
C TYR A 175 5.50 -12.32 -10.37
N GLY A 176 5.61 -12.71 -9.10
CA GLY A 176 6.87 -12.93 -8.41
C GLY A 176 7.71 -14.04 -9.03
N ASP A 177 9.01 -13.80 -9.18
CA ASP A 177 9.97 -14.83 -9.55
C ASP A 177 10.41 -15.60 -8.30
N PRO A 178 10.10 -16.91 -8.17
CA PRO A 178 10.49 -17.71 -7.02
C PRO A 178 12.01 -17.74 -6.78
N ALA A 179 12.84 -17.52 -7.81
CA ALA A 179 14.29 -17.44 -7.66
C ALA A 179 14.77 -16.17 -6.95
N SER A 180 13.90 -15.16 -6.82
CA SER A 180 14.23 -13.87 -6.20
C SER A 180 13.94 -13.78 -4.70
N ILE A 181 13.38 -14.83 -4.10
CA ILE A 181 13.02 -14.83 -2.67
C ILE A 181 14.12 -15.38 -1.81
N PHE A 182 14.27 -14.84 -0.60
CA PHE A 182 15.15 -15.38 0.42
C PHE A 182 14.43 -16.40 1.30
N GLU A 183 15.18 -17.10 2.17
CA GLU A 183 14.57 -17.91 3.22
C GLU A 183 13.61 -17.08 4.08
N ARG A 184 12.53 -17.70 4.54
CA ARG A 184 11.53 -17.00 5.36
C ARG A 184 12.11 -16.66 6.74
N SER A 185 12.11 -15.40 7.09
CA SER A 185 12.44 -14.96 8.44
C SER A 185 11.48 -15.54 9.48
N PRO A 186 11.94 -15.83 10.71
CA PRO A 186 11.12 -16.38 11.77
C PRO A 186 9.84 -15.57 12.05
N ARG A 187 8.82 -16.27 12.51
CA ARG A 187 7.60 -15.67 13.07
C ARG A 187 7.49 -16.08 14.53
N PRO A 188 7.18 -15.15 15.43
CA PRO A 188 7.06 -15.47 16.85
C PRO A 188 5.81 -16.28 17.15
N ASP A 189 5.89 -17.08 18.22
CA ASP A 189 4.72 -17.72 18.81
C ASP A 189 3.80 -16.68 19.45
N PHE A 190 2.52 -17.05 19.61
CA PHE A 190 1.48 -16.16 20.15
C PHE A 190 1.90 -15.54 21.49
N GLY A 191 2.33 -16.35 22.45
CA GLY A 191 2.64 -15.89 23.81
C GLY A 191 3.82 -14.93 23.93
N ARG A 192 4.66 -14.80 22.87
CA ARG A 192 5.77 -13.83 22.88
C ARG A 192 5.32 -12.38 22.68
N PHE A 193 4.25 -12.17 21.91
CA PHE A 193 3.78 -10.83 21.55
C PHE A 193 2.30 -10.58 21.87
N ASN A 194 1.62 -11.57 22.43
CA ASN A 194 0.20 -11.46 22.74
C ASN A 194 -0.07 -11.89 24.16
N ARG A 195 -1.14 -11.36 24.71
CA ARG A 195 -1.63 -11.62 26.05
C ARG A 195 -3.17 -11.71 26.01
N ILE A 196 -3.74 -12.62 26.77
CA ILE A 196 -5.18 -12.70 27.03
C ILE A 196 -5.38 -12.26 28.47
N ASP A 197 -6.18 -11.22 28.70
CA ASP A 197 -6.55 -10.69 30.02
C ASP A 197 -7.95 -11.14 30.42
#